data_6b2daed65c5d068b2afc9735ec0033d2
#
_entry.id   6b2daed65c5d068b2afc9735ec0033d2
#
_cell.length_a   1.000
_cell.length_b   1.000
_cell.length_c   1.000
_cell.angle_alpha   90.00
_cell.angle_beta   90.00
_cell.angle_gamma   90.00
#
_symmetry.space_group_name_H-M   'P 1'
#
loop_
_entity.id
_entity.type
_entity.pdbx_description
1 polymer ?
#
loop_
_entity_poly.entity_id
_entity_poly.type
_entity_poly.pdbx_seq_one_letter_code
_entity_poly.pdbx_strand_id
1 'polypeptide(L)'
;MTDWKTVHDSRSTTPEALDATSSSSTVYERRNIRRETVTVGSGENAATAEQWVYEQREYTQEEYAMMRAPAIQSVQQALSNIELAIAMLG
;
A
#
# COMPACT_ATOMS: atom_id res chain seq x y z
N MET A 1 10.07 -7.35 2.60
CA MET A 1 9.96 -5.90 2.27
C MET A 1 11.07 -5.51 1.33
N THR A 2 10.70 -4.90 0.21
CA THR A 2 11.67 -4.43 -0.78
C THR A 2 12.02 -2.97 -0.54
N ASP A 3 13.08 -2.49 -1.19
CA ASP A 3 13.41 -1.07 -1.18
C ASP A 3 12.43 -0.29 -2.06
N TRP A 4 12.37 1.03 -1.83
CA TRP A 4 11.57 1.91 -2.66
C TRP A 4 12.11 1.94 -4.09
N LYS A 5 11.20 1.80 -5.06
CA LYS A 5 11.51 1.87 -6.49
C LYS A 5 10.60 2.89 -7.13
N THR A 6 11.13 3.63 -8.09
CA THR A 6 10.31 4.53 -8.92
C THR A 6 9.55 3.69 -9.95
N VAL A 7 8.24 3.89 -10.01
CA VAL A 7 7.35 3.18 -10.93
C VAL A 7 6.65 4.20 -11.83
N HIS A 8 6.57 3.87 -13.12
CA HIS A 8 5.82 4.62 -14.12
C HIS A 8 4.64 3.77 -14.55
N ASP A 9 3.43 4.32 -14.42
CA ASP A 9 2.20 3.57 -14.61
C ASP A 9 1.22 4.37 -15.47
N SER A 10 0.69 3.74 -16.51
CA SER A 10 -0.23 4.36 -17.46
C SER A 10 -1.71 4.14 -17.13
N ARG A 11 -2.02 3.60 -15.94
CA ARG A 11 -3.42 3.38 -15.55
C ARG A 11 -4.23 4.68 -15.52
N SER A 12 -5.53 4.58 -15.73
CA SER A 12 -6.43 5.74 -15.73
C SER A 12 -6.85 6.16 -14.32
N THR A 13 -6.78 5.26 -13.33
CA THR A 13 -7.18 5.53 -11.96
C THR A 13 -5.98 5.88 -11.08
N THR A 14 -6.21 6.71 -10.08
CA THR A 14 -5.15 7.06 -9.11
C THR A 14 -4.66 5.82 -8.35
N PRO A 15 -3.35 5.56 -8.33
CA PRO A 15 -2.82 4.46 -7.53
C PRO A 15 -3.08 4.67 -6.04
N GLU A 16 -3.48 3.61 -5.34
CA GLU A 16 -3.70 3.65 -3.90
C GLU A 16 -2.38 3.70 -3.14
N ALA A 17 -2.32 4.51 -2.08
CA ALA A 17 -1.14 4.60 -1.23
C ALA A 17 -0.80 3.25 -0.57
N LEU A 18 -1.82 2.49 -0.21
CA LEU A 18 -1.67 1.14 0.33
C LEU A 18 -2.61 0.20 -0.44
N ASP A 19 -2.04 -0.73 -1.17
CA ASP A 19 -2.77 -1.70 -1.98
C ASP A 19 -2.54 -3.11 -1.44
N ALA A 20 -3.52 -3.61 -0.70
CA ALA A 20 -3.50 -4.94 -0.11
C ALA A 20 -4.42 -5.93 -0.83
N THR A 21 -5.04 -5.52 -1.93
CA THR A 21 -6.09 -6.31 -2.59
C THR A 21 -5.79 -6.72 -4.03
N SER A 22 -4.88 -6.01 -4.72
CA SER A 22 -4.55 -6.32 -6.13
C SER A 22 -3.81 -7.64 -6.29
N SER A 23 -3.12 -8.10 -5.25
CA SER A 23 -2.40 -9.37 -5.25
C SER A 23 -2.77 -10.18 -4.03
N SER A 24 -2.87 -11.50 -4.20
CA SER A 24 -3.12 -12.41 -3.08
C SER A 24 -1.88 -12.66 -2.22
N SER A 25 -0.69 -12.33 -2.72
CA SER A 25 0.59 -12.63 -2.06
C SER A 25 1.39 -11.40 -1.67
N THR A 26 1.08 -10.23 -2.22
CA THR A 26 1.90 -9.02 -2.08
C THR A 26 1.06 -7.82 -1.70
N VAL A 27 1.59 -7.00 -0.80
CA VAL A 27 1.02 -5.70 -0.44
C VAL A 27 1.95 -4.62 -0.96
N TYR A 28 1.39 -3.61 -1.63
CA TYR A 28 2.14 -2.51 -2.21
C TYR A 28 1.93 -1.25 -1.39
N GLU A 29 3.02 -0.62 -1.00
CA GLU A 29 2.99 0.70 -0.38
C GLU A 29 3.55 1.70 -1.38
N ARG A 30 2.85 2.82 -1.57
CA ARG A 30 3.20 3.84 -2.57
C ARG A 30 3.22 5.21 -1.93
N ARG A 31 4.17 6.04 -2.37
CA ARG A 31 4.33 7.42 -1.91
C ARG A 31 4.74 8.32 -3.05
N ASN A 32 4.65 9.63 -2.86
CA ASN A 32 4.99 10.64 -3.87
C ASN A 32 4.24 10.41 -5.18
N ILE A 33 2.95 10.06 -5.07
CA ILE A 33 2.10 9.75 -6.22
C ILE A 33 1.78 11.05 -6.94
N ARG A 34 2.16 11.13 -8.22
CA ARG A 34 1.98 12.32 -9.04
C ARG A 34 1.75 11.95 -10.49
N ARG A 35 1.20 12.88 -11.26
CA ARG A 35 1.09 12.72 -12.71
C ARG A 35 2.23 13.46 -13.38
N GLU A 36 2.78 12.84 -14.42
CA GLU A 36 3.82 13.45 -15.25
C GLU A 36 3.49 13.26 -16.72
N THR A 37 3.85 14.25 -17.55
CA THR A 37 3.74 14.17 -18.98
C THR A 37 5.06 13.65 -19.54
N VAL A 38 4.99 12.62 -20.36
CA VAL A 38 6.16 12.02 -21.01
C VAL A 38 6.02 12.11 -22.51
N THR A 39 7.16 12.19 -23.19
CA THR A 39 7.20 12.14 -24.65
C THR A 39 7.40 10.70 -25.07
N VAL A 40 6.49 10.20 -25.93
CA VAL A 40 6.52 8.85 -26.46
C VAL A 40 6.82 8.93 -27.95
N GLY A 41 7.77 8.13 -28.41
CA GLY A 41 8.21 8.14 -29.80
C GLY A 41 9.32 9.14 -30.05
N SER A 42 9.62 9.43 -31.32
CA SER A 42 10.70 10.31 -31.72
C SER A 42 10.37 11.05 -33.01
N GLY A 43 10.99 12.22 -33.20
CA GLY A 43 10.83 13.03 -34.42
C GLY A 43 9.40 13.50 -34.62
N GLU A 44 8.91 13.38 -35.85
CA GLU A 44 7.57 13.82 -36.23
C GLU A 44 6.46 12.96 -35.60
N ASN A 45 6.82 11.76 -35.20
CA ASN A 45 5.87 10.83 -34.55
C ASN A 45 5.85 10.94 -33.03
N ALA A 46 6.57 11.90 -32.47
CA ALA A 46 6.58 12.11 -31.01
C ALA A 46 5.20 12.59 -30.56
N ALA A 47 4.72 11.99 -29.51
CA ALA A 47 3.45 12.36 -28.87
C ALA A 47 3.67 12.49 -27.35
N THR A 48 2.79 13.23 -26.70
CA THR A 48 2.82 13.32 -25.23
C THR A 48 1.76 12.41 -24.66
N ALA A 49 2.09 11.78 -23.53
CA ALA A 49 1.16 10.97 -22.76
C ALA A 49 1.33 11.29 -21.29
N GLU A 50 0.24 11.23 -20.55
CA GLU A 50 0.28 11.38 -19.11
C GLU A 50 0.40 10.02 -18.46
N GLN A 51 1.18 9.96 -17.39
CA GLN A 51 1.33 8.75 -16.58
C GLN A 51 1.44 9.09 -15.11
N TRP A 52 1.16 8.12 -14.27
CA TRP A 52 1.42 8.19 -12.84
C TRP A 52 2.88 7.84 -12.58
N VAL A 53 3.51 8.62 -11.72
CA VAL A 53 4.86 8.32 -11.24
C VAL A 53 4.80 8.30 -9.72
N TYR A 54 5.34 7.25 -9.15
CA TYR A 54 5.32 7.10 -7.70
C TYR A 54 6.48 6.21 -7.26
N GLU A 55 6.80 6.26 -5.97
CA GLU A 55 7.71 5.31 -5.37
C GLU A 55 6.89 4.19 -4.75
N GLN A 56 7.33 2.96 -4.93
CA GLN A 56 6.63 1.76 -4.46
C GLN A 56 7.61 0.82 -3.78
N ARG A 57 7.16 0.23 -2.68
CA ARG A 57 7.83 -0.92 -2.08
C ARG A 57 6.81 -2.03 -1.83
N GLU A 58 7.29 -3.24 -1.71
CA GLU A 58 6.47 -4.43 -1.60
C GLU A 58 6.71 -5.14 -0.27
N TYR A 59 5.63 -5.66 0.29
CA TYR A 59 5.64 -6.54 1.45
C TYR A 59 5.00 -7.85 1.06
N THR A 60 5.45 -8.96 1.66
CA THR A 60 4.66 -10.18 1.60
C THR A 60 3.42 -9.99 2.50
N GLN A 61 2.39 -10.80 2.30
CA GLN A 61 1.21 -10.76 3.15
C GLN A 61 1.59 -11.07 4.62
N GLU A 62 2.55 -11.95 4.83
CA GLU A 62 3.06 -12.28 6.17
C GLU A 62 3.75 -11.08 6.82
N GLU A 63 4.62 -10.38 6.09
CA GLU A 63 5.29 -9.18 6.59
C GLU A 63 4.28 -8.10 6.96
N TYR A 64 3.29 -7.89 6.11
CA TYR A 64 2.25 -6.91 6.35
C TYR A 64 1.42 -7.26 7.58
N ALA A 65 1.04 -8.54 7.74
CA ALA A 65 0.31 -9.01 8.89
C ALA A 65 1.12 -8.79 10.19
N MET A 66 2.42 -9.05 10.16
CA MET A 66 3.29 -8.80 11.31
C MET A 66 3.39 -7.32 11.67
N MET A 67 3.41 -6.43 10.69
CA MET A 67 3.42 -4.99 10.93
C MET A 67 2.13 -4.50 11.60
N ARG A 68 1.01 -5.14 11.32
CA ARG A 68 -0.30 -4.83 11.91
C ARG A 68 -0.52 -5.51 13.26
N ALA A 69 0.17 -6.61 13.52
CA ALA A 69 -0.04 -7.44 14.71
C ALA A 69 0.03 -6.68 16.04
N PRO A 70 0.99 -5.77 16.26
CA PRO A 70 1.04 -5.03 17.52
C PRO A 70 -0.23 -4.24 17.81
N ALA A 71 -0.83 -3.59 16.82
CA ALA A 71 -2.07 -2.85 17.00
C ALA A 71 -3.25 -3.78 17.29
N ILE A 72 -3.33 -4.91 16.57
CA ILE A 72 -4.36 -5.92 16.79
C ILE A 72 -4.24 -6.51 18.19
N GLN A 73 -3.04 -6.85 18.62
CA GLN A 73 -2.77 -7.38 19.95
C GLN A 73 -3.20 -6.41 21.06
N SER A 74 -2.95 -5.12 20.88
CA SER A 74 -3.36 -4.11 21.85
C SER A 74 -4.88 -4.04 22.01
N VAL A 75 -5.63 -4.14 20.90
CA VAL A 75 -7.09 -4.16 20.91
C VAL A 75 -7.61 -5.44 21.58
N GLN A 76 -7.05 -6.59 21.25
CA GLN A 76 -7.42 -7.87 21.87
C GLN A 76 -7.13 -7.87 23.36
N GLN A 77 -6.01 -7.30 23.79
CA GLN A 77 -5.66 -7.20 25.21
C GLN A 77 -6.67 -6.34 25.96
N ALA A 78 -7.09 -5.20 25.39
CA ALA A 78 -8.10 -4.34 25.98
C ALA A 78 -9.44 -5.05 26.11
N LEU A 79 -9.87 -5.80 25.10
CA LEU A 79 -11.10 -6.59 25.12
C LEU A 79 -11.03 -7.68 26.19
N SER A 80 -9.93 -8.40 26.31
CA SER A 80 -9.73 -9.43 27.33
C SER A 80 -9.81 -8.85 28.75
N ASN A 81 -9.25 -7.68 28.97
CA ASN A 81 -9.30 -7.00 30.26
C ASN A 81 -10.72 -6.58 30.64
N ILE A 82 -11.52 -6.15 29.67
CA ILE A 82 -12.93 -5.80 29.88
C ILE A 82 -13.74 -7.05 30.24
N GLU A 83 -13.54 -8.14 29.50
CA GLU A 83 -14.22 -9.41 29.75
C GLU A 83 -13.91 -9.94 31.16
N LEU A 84 -12.65 -9.88 31.59
CA LEU A 84 -12.25 -10.29 32.94
C LEU A 84 -12.92 -9.42 34.02
N ALA A 85 -12.99 -8.12 33.79
CA ALA A 85 -13.63 -7.21 34.73
C ALA A 85 -15.13 -7.53 34.89
N ILE A 86 -15.82 -7.81 33.78
CA ILE A 86 -17.22 -8.21 33.77
C ILE A 86 -17.42 -9.54 34.53
N ALA A 87 -16.56 -10.51 34.27
CA ALA A 87 -16.62 -11.81 34.94
C ALA A 87 -16.41 -11.70 36.44
N MET A 88 -15.54 -10.78 36.86
CA MET A 88 -15.28 -10.57 38.30
C MET A 88 -16.43 -9.84 39.03
N LEU A 89 -17.23 -9.07 38.30
CA LEU A 89 -18.39 -8.35 38.83
C LEU A 89 -19.63 -9.26 38.94
N GLY A 90 -19.68 -10.29 38.17
CA GLY A 90 -20.77 -11.26 38.12
C GLY A 90 -20.49 -12.48 38.93
#